data_2879ff57839c06598bc597d88c110282
#
_entry.id   2879ff57839c06598bc597d88c110282
#
_cell.length_a   1.000
_cell.length_b   1.000
_cell.length_c   1.000
_cell.angle_alpha   90.00
_cell.angle_beta   90.00
_cell.angle_gamma   90.00
#
_symmetry.space_group_name_H-M   'P 1'
#
loop_
_entity.id
_entity.type
_entity.pdbx_description
1 polymer ?
#
loop_
_entity_poly.entity_id
_entity_poly.type
_entity_poly.pdbx_seq_one_letter_code
_entity_poly.pdbx_strand_id
1 'polypeptide(L)'
;MINRSDLLKDLQRELPKIEKDILEYSEYKEGLAEHLQEEYEKAQAAGRTAEHFVAWREAQITQAAVAWLLTCVFVRFLEDNNLLVEPMLSGPAYSNQNGKETKPLQHAKERMVAFFNESPTLEERDYLLDLFAELEQFPVITALLDHRHNPLWQIPVSSDGAKALIDFFQKIDADTGEIIHDFTDENWDTRFLGDLYQDLSESVRKRYALLQTPEFVESFILDYTLEKAKDTFGLPGLRLIDPTCGSGHFLLTTFERMFDAWQKREPGTNTRELAQRALDVVHGVDINPYAIAICRFRLFVAAMKAAGSHKVKDAPDFHFNLACGDSLLHGRRFEWQGQGQQTDFIDEDPIKHVLQVEDKEKLLKILGQQYHAVVGNPPYITVNDDALNNEYREKYLTCSGRYSLGVPFTERFFDLCVTVKNEGFAGFLGAITTNSFMKREFGKKLIQNYFPRRDLTYVIDSSGATIPGHSTPTVILFARNQSPKSEEVRALLGIKGEPSALDDYSKGKVWNSIVDMIDTPGSENEFMSSVDIKRSDLSDHPWSLE
;
A
#
# COMPACT_ATOMS: atom_id res chain seq x y z
N MET A 1 -1.68 17.16 -19.45
CA MET A 1 -1.84 15.71 -19.07
C MET A 1 -0.50 15.16 -18.63
N ILE A 2 -0.44 14.46 -17.52
CA ILE A 2 0.79 14.01 -16.86
C ILE A 2 1.65 13.15 -17.79
N ASN A 3 2.88 13.59 -18.08
CA ASN A 3 3.89 12.73 -18.71
C ASN A 3 4.60 11.92 -17.62
N ARG A 4 4.05 10.74 -17.30
CA ARG A 4 4.50 9.86 -16.22
C ARG A 4 5.98 9.45 -16.35
N SER A 5 6.43 9.16 -17.58
CA SER A 5 7.80 8.70 -17.83
C SER A 5 8.85 9.78 -17.59
N ASP A 6 8.59 11.01 -18.04
CA ASP A 6 9.55 12.10 -17.88
C ASP A 6 9.55 12.62 -16.44
N LEU A 7 8.37 12.71 -15.81
CA LEU A 7 8.25 13.02 -14.39
C LEU A 7 9.06 12.03 -13.52
N LEU A 8 8.89 10.72 -13.76
CA LEU A 8 9.64 9.70 -13.02
C LEU A 8 11.15 9.85 -13.17
N LYS A 9 11.65 10.02 -14.41
CA LYS A 9 13.08 10.19 -14.67
C LYS A 9 13.65 11.41 -13.94
N ASP A 10 12.90 12.50 -13.93
CA ASP A 10 13.35 13.73 -13.30
C ASP A 10 13.31 13.62 -11.77
N LEU A 11 12.26 13.01 -11.19
CA LEU A 11 12.21 12.73 -9.76
C LEU A 11 13.32 11.75 -9.31
N GLN A 12 13.66 10.75 -10.13
CA GLN A 12 14.79 9.85 -9.87
C GLN A 12 16.14 10.56 -9.85
N ARG A 13 16.28 11.70 -10.54
CA ARG A 13 17.48 12.53 -10.50
C ARG A 13 17.49 13.48 -9.30
N GLU A 14 16.32 13.92 -8.85
CA GLU A 14 16.23 14.83 -7.69
C GLU A 14 16.36 14.09 -6.36
N LEU A 15 15.80 12.88 -6.22
CA LEU A 15 15.82 12.13 -4.97
C LEU A 15 17.22 11.97 -4.35
N PRO A 16 18.28 11.54 -5.09
CA PRO A 16 19.63 11.43 -4.53
C PRO A 16 20.22 12.76 -4.05
N LYS A 17 19.79 13.89 -4.62
CA LYS A 17 20.24 15.20 -4.18
C LYS A 17 19.63 15.56 -2.82
N ILE A 18 18.34 15.25 -2.64
CA ILE A 18 17.63 15.47 -1.38
C ILE A 18 18.15 14.51 -0.30
N GLU A 19 18.41 13.24 -0.64
CA GLU A 19 19.05 12.29 0.28
C GLU A 19 20.40 12.79 0.78
N LYS A 20 21.23 13.29 -0.14
CA LYS A 20 22.53 13.87 0.19
C LYS A 20 22.39 15.11 1.07
N ASP A 21 21.47 16.01 0.73
CA ASP A 21 21.17 17.21 1.52
C ASP A 21 20.80 16.85 2.95
N ILE A 22 19.85 15.92 3.13
CA ILE A 22 19.41 15.48 4.46
C ILE A 22 20.56 14.81 5.23
N LEU A 23 21.36 13.98 4.57
CA LEU A 23 22.50 13.33 5.20
C LEU A 23 23.49 14.36 5.73
N GLU A 24 23.93 15.30 4.91
CA GLU A 24 24.84 16.38 5.28
C GLU A 24 24.21 17.26 6.38
N TYR A 25 22.95 17.63 6.23
CA TYR A 25 22.23 18.43 7.24
C TYR A 25 22.13 17.72 8.59
N SER A 26 21.91 16.40 8.59
CA SER A 26 21.82 15.60 9.81
C SER A 26 23.13 15.53 10.61
N GLU A 27 24.28 15.82 9.98
CA GLU A 27 25.59 15.75 10.63
C GLU A 27 25.95 17.02 11.42
N TYR A 28 25.38 18.17 11.04
CA TYR A 28 25.66 19.44 11.71
C TYR A 28 24.45 20.09 12.38
N LYS A 29 23.24 19.59 12.14
CA LYS A 29 22.05 20.08 12.82
C LYS A 29 22.02 19.56 14.25
N GLU A 30 22.10 20.47 15.21
CA GLU A 30 22.04 20.16 16.63
C GLU A 30 20.81 19.32 17.01
N GLY A 31 21.03 18.22 17.71
CA GLY A 31 19.99 17.30 18.19
C GLY A 31 19.49 16.28 17.18
N LEU A 32 19.73 16.44 15.87
CA LEU A 32 19.20 15.49 14.87
C LEU A 32 20.03 14.20 14.80
N ALA A 33 21.35 14.29 14.88
CA ALA A 33 22.22 13.12 14.92
C ALA A 33 21.96 12.29 16.18
N GLU A 34 21.83 12.94 17.32
CA GLU A 34 21.51 12.32 18.62
C GLU A 34 20.15 11.63 18.57
N HIS A 35 19.14 12.29 18.04
CA HIS A 35 17.80 11.71 17.88
C HIS A 35 17.82 10.44 17.03
N LEU A 36 18.50 10.44 15.87
CA LEU A 36 18.63 9.26 15.02
C LEU A 36 19.38 8.11 15.72
N GLN A 37 20.40 8.45 16.51
CA GLN A 37 21.15 7.48 17.29
C GLN A 37 20.27 6.85 18.40
N GLU A 38 19.50 7.64 19.12
CA GLU A 38 18.57 7.14 20.15
C GLU A 38 17.49 6.22 19.58
N GLU A 39 16.89 6.59 18.45
CA GLU A 39 15.88 5.76 17.78
C GLU A 39 16.47 4.42 17.30
N TYR A 40 17.69 4.44 16.78
CA TYR A 40 18.42 3.22 16.42
C TYR A 40 18.66 2.32 17.64
N GLU A 41 19.15 2.86 18.74
CA GLU A 41 19.42 2.10 19.97
C GLU A 41 18.14 1.47 20.55
N LYS A 42 17.02 2.20 20.53
CA LYS A 42 15.71 1.67 20.91
C LYS A 42 15.28 0.52 20.00
N ALA A 43 15.41 0.70 18.67
CA ALA A 43 15.06 -0.32 17.70
C ALA A 43 15.93 -1.57 17.86
N GLN A 44 17.23 -1.41 18.08
CA GLN A 44 18.16 -2.52 18.29
C GLN A 44 17.87 -3.27 19.60
N ALA A 45 17.67 -2.55 20.69
CA ALA A 45 17.34 -3.13 22.00
C ALA A 45 16.02 -3.91 21.99
N ALA A 46 15.08 -3.50 21.14
CA ALA A 46 13.77 -4.15 20.97
C ALA A 46 13.76 -5.29 19.95
N GLY A 47 14.91 -5.64 19.35
CA GLY A 47 15.00 -6.68 18.33
C GLY A 47 14.36 -6.32 16.99
N ARG A 48 14.17 -5.02 16.71
CA ARG A 48 13.57 -4.54 15.45
C ARG A 48 14.59 -4.41 14.32
N THR A 49 15.86 -4.38 14.63
CA THR A 49 16.96 -4.38 13.65
C THR A 49 18.25 -4.97 14.24
N ALA A 50 19.01 -5.64 13.39
CA ALA A 50 20.41 -6.04 13.62
C ALA A 50 21.35 -5.32 12.62
N GLU A 51 20.85 -4.41 11.81
CA GLU A 51 21.66 -3.60 10.88
C GLU A 51 22.63 -2.70 11.65
N HIS A 52 23.74 -2.31 11.03
CA HIS A 52 24.62 -1.29 11.57
C HIS A 52 23.98 0.09 11.44
N PHE A 53 24.29 1.00 12.39
CA PHE A 53 23.72 2.35 12.45
C PHE A 53 23.76 3.10 11.12
N VAL A 54 24.88 3.03 10.38
CA VAL A 54 25.04 3.74 9.10
C VAL A 54 23.97 3.29 8.08
N ALA A 55 23.79 1.98 7.90
CA ALA A 55 22.81 1.45 6.97
C ALA A 55 21.36 1.74 7.42
N TRP A 56 21.10 1.65 8.72
CA TRP A 56 19.81 2.01 9.30
C TRP A 56 19.50 3.50 9.10
N ARG A 57 20.48 4.40 9.40
CA ARG A 57 20.36 5.85 9.21
C ARG A 57 20.09 6.21 7.76
N GLU A 58 20.85 5.67 6.81
CA GLU A 58 20.64 5.88 5.38
C GLU A 58 19.22 5.52 4.95
N ALA A 59 18.68 4.43 5.49
CA ALA A 59 17.31 4.05 5.22
C ALA A 59 16.28 5.06 5.76
N GLN A 60 16.49 5.63 6.96
CA GLN A 60 15.61 6.67 7.50
C GLN A 60 15.69 7.95 6.66
N ILE A 61 16.89 8.32 6.22
CA ILE A 61 17.12 9.49 5.34
C ILE A 61 16.42 9.32 4.00
N THR A 62 16.57 8.16 3.34
CA THR A 62 15.82 7.88 2.11
C THR A 62 14.32 8.01 2.35
N GLN A 63 13.87 7.52 3.46
CA GLN A 63 12.49 7.68 3.85
C GLN A 63 12.07 9.15 3.92
N ALA A 64 12.76 9.97 4.63
CA ALA A 64 12.45 11.40 4.74
C ALA A 64 12.50 12.11 3.37
N ALA A 65 13.55 11.85 2.58
CA ALA A 65 13.70 12.45 1.25
C ALA A 65 12.50 12.16 0.33
N VAL A 66 12.05 10.89 0.32
CA VAL A 66 10.86 10.50 -0.43
C VAL A 66 9.61 11.19 0.12
N ALA A 67 9.46 11.34 1.46
CA ALA A 67 8.31 12.03 2.05
C ALA A 67 8.24 13.51 1.63
N TRP A 68 9.36 14.23 1.66
CA TRP A 68 9.44 15.61 1.19
C TRP A 68 9.05 15.74 -0.29
N LEU A 69 9.62 14.89 -1.14
CA LEU A 69 9.36 14.90 -2.57
C LEU A 69 7.90 14.56 -2.90
N LEU A 70 7.35 13.50 -2.32
CA LEU A 70 5.97 13.08 -2.56
C LEU A 70 4.95 14.06 -2.00
N THR A 71 5.22 14.74 -0.88
CA THR A 71 4.33 15.78 -0.37
C THR A 71 4.21 16.91 -1.38
N CYS A 72 5.31 17.33 -1.99
CA CYS A 72 5.27 18.32 -3.09
C CYS A 72 4.49 17.79 -4.32
N VAL A 73 4.63 16.50 -4.67
CA VAL A 73 3.84 15.88 -5.75
C VAL A 73 2.35 15.93 -5.43
N PHE A 74 1.95 15.66 -4.19
CA PHE A 74 0.55 15.73 -3.79
C PHE A 74 0.01 17.17 -3.88
N VAL A 75 0.77 18.15 -3.40
CA VAL A 75 0.40 19.56 -3.54
C VAL A 75 0.21 19.92 -5.00
N ARG A 76 1.16 19.56 -5.86
CA ARG A 76 1.10 19.80 -7.30
C ARG A 76 -0.14 19.15 -7.94
N PHE A 77 -0.44 17.89 -7.58
CA PHE A 77 -1.66 17.23 -8.08
C PHE A 77 -2.93 17.98 -7.66
N LEU A 78 -3.00 18.42 -6.41
CA LEU A 78 -4.15 19.17 -5.92
C LEU A 78 -4.31 20.54 -6.61
N GLU A 79 -3.20 21.24 -6.85
CA GLU A 79 -3.18 22.54 -7.54
C GLU A 79 -3.65 22.40 -8.99
N ASP A 80 -3.01 21.52 -9.76
CA ASP A 80 -3.20 21.40 -11.20
C ASP A 80 -4.60 20.86 -11.55
N ASN A 81 -5.19 20.05 -10.64
CA ASN A 81 -6.56 19.57 -10.78
C ASN A 81 -7.60 20.52 -10.13
N ASN A 82 -7.18 21.73 -9.78
CA ASN A 82 -8.05 22.76 -9.23
C ASN A 82 -8.79 22.30 -7.95
N LEU A 83 -8.15 21.45 -7.14
CA LEU A 83 -8.70 20.93 -5.87
C LEU A 83 -8.40 21.86 -4.69
N LEU A 84 -7.40 22.74 -4.79
CA LEU A 84 -7.13 23.84 -3.85
C LEU A 84 -7.90 25.10 -4.22
N VAL A 85 -8.06 26.01 -3.26
CA VAL A 85 -8.70 27.31 -3.50
C VAL A 85 -7.83 28.16 -4.41
N GLU A 86 -6.52 28.13 -4.17
CA GLU A 86 -5.50 28.86 -4.92
C GLU A 86 -4.21 28.04 -5.02
N PRO A 87 -3.39 28.26 -6.05
CA PRO A 87 -2.09 27.60 -6.14
C PRO A 87 -1.14 28.08 -5.03
N MET A 88 -0.36 27.14 -4.48
CA MET A 88 0.51 27.38 -3.33
C MET A 88 1.99 27.18 -3.66
N LEU A 89 2.36 26.04 -4.25
CA LEU A 89 3.72 25.67 -4.56
C LEU A 89 4.14 26.14 -5.96
N SER A 90 3.25 25.97 -6.95
CA SER A 90 3.50 26.30 -8.35
C SER A 90 2.16 26.62 -9.04
N GLY A 91 1.48 25.64 -9.59
CA GLY A 91 0.10 25.70 -10.05
C GLY A 91 -0.14 26.35 -11.40
N PRO A 92 -1.34 26.12 -11.95
CA PRO A 92 -1.80 26.70 -13.20
C PRO A 92 -2.07 28.20 -13.07
N ALA A 93 -2.53 28.82 -14.17
CA ALA A 93 -3.13 30.14 -14.14
C ALA A 93 -4.30 30.18 -13.14
N TYR A 94 -4.39 31.24 -12.37
CA TYR A 94 -5.36 31.39 -11.30
C TYR A 94 -6.18 32.66 -11.49
N SER A 95 -7.49 32.56 -11.33
CA SER A 95 -8.38 33.70 -11.31
C SER A 95 -8.82 33.98 -9.87
N ASN A 96 -8.44 35.14 -9.35
CA ASN A 96 -8.78 35.53 -7.99
C ASN A 96 -10.27 35.94 -7.87
N GLN A 97 -10.75 36.17 -6.65
CA GLN A 97 -12.13 36.55 -6.36
C GLN A 97 -12.60 37.83 -7.07
N ASN A 98 -11.68 38.69 -7.53
CA ASN A 98 -11.97 39.93 -8.26
C ASN A 98 -11.92 39.71 -9.78
N GLY A 99 -11.80 38.49 -10.27
CA GLY A 99 -11.72 38.15 -11.69
C GLY A 99 -10.38 38.49 -12.35
N LYS A 100 -9.34 38.85 -11.59
CA LYS A 100 -8.00 39.07 -12.14
C LYS A 100 -7.32 37.70 -12.34
N GLU A 101 -7.00 37.42 -13.59
CA GLU A 101 -6.20 36.24 -13.96
C GLU A 101 -4.70 36.50 -13.76
N THR A 102 -4.02 35.48 -13.20
CA THR A 102 -2.55 35.41 -13.15
C THR A 102 -2.06 34.43 -14.21
N LYS A 103 -0.80 34.59 -14.63
CA LYS A 103 -0.13 33.56 -15.43
C LYS A 103 0.19 32.34 -14.58
N PRO A 104 0.43 31.16 -15.20
CA PRO A 104 0.99 30.02 -14.50
C PRO A 104 2.20 30.45 -13.65
N LEU A 105 2.32 29.88 -12.45
CA LEU A 105 3.39 30.14 -11.49
C LEU A 105 3.38 31.55 -10.83
N GLN A 106 2.71 32.55 -11.43
CA GLN A 106 2.77 33.92 -10.94
C GLN A 106 2.21 34.04 -9.50
N HIS A 107 1.07 33.41 -9.22
CA HIS A 107 0.43 33.50 -7.90
C HIS A 107 1.33 32.87 -6.81
N ALA A 108 1.87 31.67 -7.05
CA ALA A 108 2.76 31.00 -6.12
C ALA A 108 4.04 31.80 -5.81
N LYS A 109 4.62 32.46 -6.83
CA LYS A 109 5.76 33.35 -6.63
C LYS A 109 5.42 34.61 -5.84
N GLU A 110 4.26 35.24 -6.13
CA GLU A 110 3.77 36.39 -5.36
C GLU A 110 3.56 36.03 -3.89
N ARG A 111 3.00 34.84 -3.62
CA ARG A 111 2.82 34.29 -2.27
C ARG A 111 4.16 34.08 -1.54
N MET A 112 5.13 33.46 -2.20
CA MET A 112 6.47 33.24 -1.63
C MET A 112 7.17 34.57 -1.31
N VAL A 113 7.08 35.56 -2.19
CA VAL A 113 7.62 36.90 -1.94
C VAL A 113 6.92 37.58 -0.75
N ALA A 114 5.60 37.45 -0.64
CA ALA A 114 4.85 37.99 0.50
C ALA A 114 5.30 37.36 1.83
N PHE A 115 5.47 36.03 1.86
CA PHE A 115 5.96 35.30 3.03
C PHE A 115 7.31 35.84 3.53
N PHE A 116 8.30 36.00 2.64
CA PHE A 116 9.61 36.53 3.01
C PHE A 116 9.61 38.02 3.37
N ASN A 117 8.68 38.81 2.80
CA ASN A 117 8.51 40.21 3.19
C ASN A 117 7.95 40.34 4.62
N GLU A 118 7.02 39.47 5.00
CA GLU A 118 6.44 39.43 6.34
C GLU A 118 7.38 38.81 7.37
N SER A 119 8.22 37.88 6.95
CA SER A 119 9.12 37.12 7.81
C SER A 119 10.53 37.04 7.22
N PRO A 120 11.32 38.14 7.20
CA PRO A 120 12.62 38.21 6.49
C PRO A 120 13.73 37.32 7.06
N THR A 121 13.54 36.73 8.23
CA THR A 121 14.50 35.84 8.89
C THR A 121 14.25 34.37 8.60
N LEU A 122 13.12 34.04 7.98
CA LEU A 122 12.75 32.68 7.59
C LEU A 122 13.36 32.34 6.22
N GLU A 123 13.49 31.04 5.98
CA GLU A 123 14.16 30.47 4.82
C GLU A 123 13.18 29.59 4.00
N GLU A 124 13.63 29.07 2.86
CA GLU A 124 12.81 28.28 1.93
C GLU A 124 12.18 27.03 2.57
N ARG A 125 12.88 26.40 3.51
CA ARG A 125 12.32 25.29 4.28
C ARG A 125 11.12 25.75 5.13
N ASP A 126 11.23 26.90 5.78
CA ASP A 126 10.15 27.44 6.61
C ASP A 126 8.92 27.77 5.75
N TYR A 127 9.14 28.27 4.52
CA TYR A 127 8.07 28.48 3.56
C TYR A 127 7.35 27.18 3.17
N LEU A 128 8.08 26.09 2.89
CA LEU A 128 7.44 24.80 2.59
C LEU A 128 6.69 24.25 3.80
N LEU A 129 7.24 24.38 4.99
CA LEU A 129 6.56 23.94 6.22
C LEU A 129 5.30 24.76 6.51
N ASP A 130 5.31 26.06 6.26
CA ASP A 130 4.14 26.94 6.37
C ASP A 130 3.05 26.52 5.37
N LEU A 131 3.44 26.25 4.13
CA LEU A 131 2.55 25.74 3.09
C LEU A 131 1.89 24.42 3.51
N PHE A 132 2.67 23.48 4.05
CA PHE A 132 2.14 22.19 4.50
C PHE A 132 1.23 22.35 5.74
N ALA A 133 1.58 23.23 6.67
CA ALA A 133 0.77 23.53 7.85
C ALA A 133 -0.57 24.18 7.47
N GLU A 134 -0.61 25.02 6.44
CA GLU A 134 -1.88 25.56 5.92
C GLU A 134 -2.77 24.46 5.33
N LEU A 135 -2.18 23.51 4.61
CA LEU A 135 -2.94 22.35 4.09
C LEU A 135 -3.46 21.45 5.21
N GLU A 136 -2.72 21.31 6.32
CA GLU A 136 -3.15 20.54 7.48
C GLU A 136 -4.41 21.09 8.17
N GLN A 137 -4.79 22.34 7.94
CA GLN A 137 -6.05 22.90 8.45
C GLN A 137 -7.28 22.17 7.88
N PHE A 138 -7.13 21.48 6.75
CA PHE A 138 -8.19 20.64 6.21
C PHE A 138 -8.13 19.25 6.88
N PRO A 139 -9.17 18.83 7.62
CA PRO A 139 -9.16 17.58 8.39
C PRO A 139 -8.73 16.36 7.58
N VAL A 140 -9.11 16.31 6.32
CA VAL A 140 -8.80 15.24 5.40
C VAL A 140 -7.30 15.21 5.01
N ILE A 141 -6.63 16.36 4.97
CA ILE A 141 -5.18 16.46 4.72
C ILE A 141 -4.38 16.18 6.01
N THR A 142 -4.93 16.48 7.19
CA THR A 142 -4.28 16.19 8.48
C THR A 142 -3.85 14.72 8.56
N ALA A 143 -4.70 13.79 8.09
CA ALA A 143 -4.37 12.37 8.07
C ALA A 143 -3.21 12.02 7.12
N LEU A 144 -2.97 12.83 6.08
CA LEU A 144 -1.89 12.66 5.12
C LEU A 144 -0.56 13.22 5.66
N LEU A 145 -0.61 14.36 6.34
CA LEU A 145 0.55 15.10 6.85
C LEU A 145 0.76 14.94 8.36
N ASP A 146 0.19 13.92 9.00
CA ASP A 146 0.24 13.72 10.45
C ASP A 146 1.65 13.88 11.02
N HIS A 147 1.87 14.92 11.83
CA HIS A 147 3.15 15.28 12.43
C HIS A 147 3.80 14.14 13.24
N ARG A 148 3.01 13.24 13.79
CA ARG A 148 3.50 12.14 14.63
C ARG A 148 4.13 11.03 13.81
N HIS A 149 3.62 10.81 12.57
CA HIS A 149 3.90 9.60 11.80
C HIS A 149 4.47 9.88 10.41
N ASN A 150 4.49 11.13 9.93
CA ASN A 150 5.08 11.46 8.63
C ASN A 150 6.57 11.81 8.79
N PRO A 151 7.49 11.09 8.15
CA PRO A 151 8.94 11.30 8.28
C PRO A 151 9.43 12.71 7.93
N LEU A 152 8.68 13.46 7.11
CA LEU A 152 9.10 14.83 6.76
C LEU A 152 9.23 15.77 7.97
N TRP A 153 8.40 15.57 9.01
CA TRP A 153 8.44 16.38 10.23
C TRP A 153 9.54 15.96 11.19
N GLN A 154 9.99 14.72 11.08
CA GLN A 154 10.98 14.12 11.96
C GLN A 154 12.41 14.36 11.47
N ILE A 155 12.61 14.32 10.15
CA ILE A 155 13.91 14.45 9.50
C ILE A 155 13.82 15.55 8.44
N PRO A 156 14.20 16.79 8.78
CA PRO A 156 14.06 17.93 7.88
C PRO A 156 15.13 17.95 6.78
N VAL A 157 14.79 18.57 5.64
CA VAL A 157 15.76 19.03 4.64
C VAL A 157 16.44 20.31 5.13
N SER A 158 17.60 20.68 4.55
CA SER A 158 18.17 22.02 4.72
C SER A 158 17.33 23.07 3.96
N SER A 159 17.63 24.35 4.14
CA SER A 159 17.02 25.42 3.32
C SER A 159 17.41 25.31 1.86
N ASP A 160 18.64 24.91 1.55
CA ASP A 160 19.09 24.66 0.17
C ASP A 160 18.35 23.48 -0.47
N GLY A 161 18.11 22.39 0.31
CA GLY A 161 17.31 21.25 -0.13
C GLY A 161 15.85 21.64 -0.39
N ALA A 162 15.25 22.45 0.48
CA ALA A 162 13.90 22.99 0.28
C ALA A 162 13.82 23.88 -0.95
N LYS A 163 14.82 24.76 -1.16
CA LYS A 163 14.93 25.58 -2.35
C LYS A 163 15.03 24.73 -3.62
N ALA A 164 15.81 23.67 -3.60
CA ALA A 164 15.93 22.76 -4.74
C ALA A 164 14.59 22.09 -5.09
N LEU A 165 13.78 21.70 -4.08
CA LEU A 165 12.42 21.18 -4.28
C LEU A 165 11.51 22.24 -4.91
N ILE A 166 11.50 23.46 -4.40
CA ILE A 166 10.70 24.56 -4.96
C ILE A 166 11.10 24.82 -6.41
N ASP A 167 12.40 25.00 -6.68
CA ASP A 167 12.92 25.27 -8.01
C ASP A 167 12.59 24.15 -9.00
N PHE A 168 12.61 22.88 -8.55
CA PHE A 168 12.22 21.72 -9.37
C PHE A 168 10.75 21.81 -9.81
N PHE A 169 9.81 22.03 -8.87
CA PHE A 169 8.39 22.08 -9.18
C PHE A 169 7.94 23.38 -9.85
N GLN A 170 8.75 24.44 -9.78
CA GLN A 170 8.51 25.72 -10.44
C GLN A 170 9.23 25.86 -11.80
N LYS A 171 9.91 24.81 -12.25
CA LYS A 171 10.69 24.86 -13.49
C LYS A 171 9.77 25.02 -14.71
N ILE A 172 10.10 26.02 -15.53
CA ILE A 172 9.41 26.30 -16.80
C ILE A 172 10.26 25.89 -17.98
N ASP A 173 9.57 25.44 -19.02
CA ASP A 173 10.17 25.23 -20.33
C ASP A 173 10.49 26.59 -20.96
N ALA A 174 11.73 26.74 -21.45
CA ALA A 174 12.25 28.01 -21.98
C ALA A 174 11.57 28.41 -23.31
N ASP A 175 11.09 27.44 -24.09
CA ASP A 175 10.53 27.67 -25.41
C ASP A 175 9.02 27.94 -25.33
N THR A 176 8.30 27.23 -24.45
CA THR A 176 6.83 27.34 -24.32
C THR A 176 6.40 28.30 -23.21
N GLY A 177 7.24 28.50 -22.19
CA GLY A 177 6.88 29.25 -20.98
C GLY A 177 5.92 28.51 -20.04
N GLU A 178 5.65 27.24 -20.30
CA GLU A 178 4.80 26.37 -19.48
C GLU A 178 5.61 25.67 -18.38
N ILE A 179 4.93 25.28 -17.30
CA ILE A 179 5.55 24.48 -16.23
C ILE A 179 5.84 23.10 -16.80
N ILE A 180 7.07 22.59 -16.61
CA ILE A 180 7.54 21.33 -17.23
C ILE A 180 6.69 20.14 -16.80
N HIS A 181 6.33 20.05 -15.49
CA HIS A 181 5.53 18.94 -14.97
C HIS A 181 4.09 19.41 -14.71
N ASP A 182 3.19 19.02 -15.61
CA ASP A 182 1.75 19.21 -15.51
C ASP A 182 1.09 17.96 -14.90
N PHE A 183 0.43 18.11 -13.76
CA PHE A 183 -0.27 17.05 -13.02
C PHE A 183 -1.78 17.00 -13.31
N THR A 184 -2.25 17.67 -14.35
CA THR A 184 -3.68 17.70 -14.71
C THR A 184 -4.13 16.33 -15.20
N ASP A 185 -5.21 15.81 -14.60
CA ASP A 185 -5.93 14.63 -15.03
C ASP A 185 -7.43 14.83 -14.91
N GLU A 186 -8.18 14.76 -16.03
CA GLU A 186 -9.63 15.01 -16.08
C GLU A 186 -10.43 14.05 -15.18
N ASN A 187 -9.91 12.86 -14.96
CA ASN A 187 -10.54 11.83 -14.13
C ASN A 187 -10.04 11.80 -12.70
N TRP A 188 -9.04 12.62 -12.36
CA TRP A 188 -8.29 12.57 -11.10
C TRP A 188 -7.73 11.16 -10.84
N ASP A 189 -7.21 10.53 -11.90
CA ASP A 189 -6.59 9.22 -11.78
C ASP A 189 -5.26 9.33 -11.04
N THR A 190 -5.24 8.74 -9.85
CA THR A 190 -4.08 8.71 -8.95
C THR A 190 -3.29 7.41 -9.04
N ARG A 191 -3.61 6.50 -9.97
CA ARG A 191 -2.93 5.19 -10.09
C ARG A 191 -1.46 5.36 -10.42
N PHE A 192 -1.10 6.39 -11.21
CA PHE A 192 0.29 6.70 -11.53
C PHE A 192 1.17 6.99 -10.30
N LEU A 193 0.59 7.45 -9.19
CA LEU A 193 1.35 7.67 -7.95
C LEU A 193 1.86 6.37 -7.35
N GLY A 194 1.12 5.28 -7.51
CA GLY A 194 1.58 3.96 -7.14
C GLY A 194 2.77 3.52 -7.97
N ASP A 195 2.66 3.66 -9.32
CA ASP A 195 3.74 3.35 -10.26
C ASP A 195 4.97 4.21 -9.98
N LEU A 196 4.76 5.52 -9.82
CA LEU A 196 5.82 6.47 -9.50
C LEU A 196 6.61 6.04 -8.27
N TYR A 197 5.91 5.65 -7.21
CA TYR A 197 6.54 5.26 -5.96
C TYR A 197 7.37 3.96 -6.09
N GLN A 198 6.86 2.97 -6.81
CA GLN A 198 7.57 1.70 -7.01
C GLN A 198 8.90 1.93 -7.73
N ASP A 199 8.91 2.84 -8.70
CA ASP A 199 10.05 3.06 -9.57
C ASP A 199 10.96 4.23 -9.13
N LEU A 200 10.51 5.05 -8.17
CA LEU A 200 11.25 6.24 -7.72
C LEU A 200 12.61 5.89 -7.12
N SER A 201 12.71 4.82 -6.34
CA SER A 201 13.96 4.40 -5.71
C SER A 201 14.16 2.89 -5.79
N GLU A 202 15.26 2.47 -6.43
CA GLU A 202 15.63 1.06 -6.51
C GLU A 202 15.98 0.46 -5.13
N SER A 203 16.55 1.25 -4.23
CA SER A 203 16.87 0.84 -2.85
C SER A 203 15.59 0.59 -2.05
N VAL A 204 14.61 1.49 -2.14
CA VAL A 204 13.29 1.33 -1.52
C VAL A 204 12.56 0.13 -2.12
N ARG A 205 12.56 -0.01 -3.45
CA ARG A 205 11.96 -1.15 -4.13
C ARG A 205 12.55 -2.48 -3.67
N LYS A 206 13.87 -2.58 -3.54
CA LYS A 206 14.56 -3.80 -3.07
C LYS A 206 14.30 -4.06 -1.59
N ARG A 207 14.31 -3.01 -0.74
CA ARG A 207 14.12 -3.14 0.71
C ARG A 207 12.72 -3.64 1.07
N TYR A 208 11.70 -3.08 0.43
CA TYR A 208 10.29 -3.40 0.72
C TYR A 208 9.66 -4.38 -0.28
N ALA A 209 10.43 -4.87 -1.27
CA ALA A 209 9.97 -5.79 -2.32
C ALA A 209 8.67 -5.31 -2.99
N LEU A 210 8.64 -4.04 -3.36
CA LEU A 210 7.47 -3.42 -3.95
C LEU A 210 7.16 -4.05 -5.31
N LEU A 211 6.05 -4.76 -5.36
CA LEU A 211 5.49 -5.36 -6.57
C LEU A 211 4.01 -5.00 -6.63
N GLN A 212 3.66 -4.15 -7.59
CA GLN A 212 2.27 -3.77 -7.78
C GLN A 212 1.46 -4.92 -8.38
N THR A 213 0.23 -5.03 -7.92
CA THR A 213 -0.74 -5.96 -8.50
C THR A 213 -1.47 -5.24 -9.64
N PRO A 214 -1.42 -5.74 -10.89
CA PRO A 214 -2.17 -5.15 -11.98
C PRO A 214 -3.68 -5.21 -11.76
N GLU A 215 -4.41 -4.22 -12.27
CA GLU A 215 -5.85 -4.07 -12.07
C GLU A 215 -6.66 -5.30 -12.44
N PHE A 216 -6.30 -5.99 -13.52
CA PHE A 216 -7.01 -7.20 -13.95
C PHE A 216 -6.83 -8.36 -12.96
N VAL A 217 -5.66 -8.46 -12.29
CA VAL A 217 -5.41 -9.44 -11.23
C VAL A 217 -6.15 -9.05 -9.94
N GLU A 218 -6.13 -7.77 -9.58
CA GLU A 218 -6.89 -7.25 -8.43
C GLU A 218 -8.37 -7.54 -8.56
N SER A 219 -8.94 -7.18 -9.72
CA SER A 219 -10.36 -7.38 -10.03
C SER A 219 -10.73 -8.85 -9.92
N PHE A 220 -9.92 -9.74 -10.49
CA PHE A 220 -10.12 -11.17 -10.41
C PHE A 220 -10.09 -11.69 -8.96
N ILE A 221 -9.13 -11.26 -8.15
CA ILE A 221 -9.06 -11.67 -6.74
C ILE A 221 -10.26 -11.13 -5.95
N LEU A 222 -10.69 -9.89 -6.21
CA LEU A 222 -11.86 -9.29 -5.54
C LEU A 222 -13.18 -9.98 -5.94
N ASP A 223 -13.30 -10.50 -7.17
CA ASP A 223 -14.47 -11.25 -7.61
C ASP A 223 -14.66 -12.54 -6.79
N TYR A 224 -13.59 -13.21 -6.43
CA TYR A 224 -13.60 -14.44 -5.62
C TYR A 224 -13.50 -14.21 -4.11
N THR A 225 -13.37 -12.97 -3.66
CA THR A 225 -13.27 -12.61 -2.22
C THR A 225 -14.31 -11.60 -1.80
N LEU A 226 -14.16 -10.33 -2.20
CA LEU A 226 -15.05 -9.23 -1.83
C LEU A 226 -16.50 -9.48 -2.28
N GLU A 227 -16.71 -9.85 -3.56
CA GLU A 227 -18.05 -10.09 -4.09
C GLU A 227 -18.71 -11.29 -3.36
N LYS A 228 -17.96 -12.37 -3.14
CA LYS A 228 -18.47 -13.54 -2.37
C LYS A 228 -18.76 -13.19 -0.90
N ALA A 229 -17.93 -12.34 -0.29
CA ALA A 229 -18.16 -11.85 1.06
C ALA A 229 -19.41 -10.96 1.12
N LYS A 230 -19.59 -10.05 0.16
CA LYS A 230 -20.79 -9.23 0.03
C LYS A 230 -22.06 -10.06 -0.11
N ASP A 231 -22.03 -11.11 -0.94
CA ASP A 231 -23.17 -12.02 -1.12
C ASP A 231 -23.48 -12.82 0.15
N THR A 232 -22.46 -13.16 0.94
CA THR A 232 -22.61 -13.99 2.15
C THR A 232 -23.01 -13.18 3.38
N PHE A 233 -22.38 -12.01 3.60
CA PHE A 233 -22.53 -11.20 4.82
C PHE A 233 -23.40 -9.94 4.60
N GLY A 234 -23.66 -9.55 3.35
CA GLY A 234 -24.33 -8.30 2.99
C GLY A 234 -23.38 -7.09 3.06
N LEU A 235 -23.92 -5.91 2.69
CA LEU A 235 -23.14 -4.65 2.71
C LEU A 235 -22.94 -4.07 4.12
N PRO A 236 -23.96 -4.05 5.01
CA PRO A 236 -23.79 -3.44 6.33
C PRO A 236 -22.77 -4.19 7.19
N GLY A 237 -21.76 -3.48 7.67
CA GLY A 237 -20.71 -4.06 8.51
C GLY A 237 -19.70 -4.94 7.79
N LEU A 238 -19.77 -5.03 6.46
CA LEU A 238 -18.75 -5.72 5.67
C LEU A 238 -17.38 -5.07 5.91
N ARG A 239 -16.35 -5.89 6.04
CA ARG A 239 -14.96 -5.45 6.25
C ARG A 239 -14.01 -6.25 5.37
N LEU A 240 -13.13 -5.55 4.67
CA LEU A 240 -12.03 -6.14 3.91
C LEU A 240 -10.72 -5.56 4.43
N ILE A 241 -9.67 -6.38 4.51
CA ILE A 241 -8.31 -5.94 4.80
C ILE A 241 -7.34 -6.42 3.73
N ASP A 242 -6.38 -5.54 3.39
CA ASP A 242 -5.10 -5.90 2.81
C ASP A 242 -3.99 -5.57 3.83
N PRO A 243 -3.41 -6.56 4.51
CA PRO A 243 -2.35 -6.32 5.50
C PRO A 243 -0.96 -6.11 4.90
N THR A 244 -0.88 -5.97 3.56
CA THR A 244 0.31 -5.66 2.75
C THR A 244 -0.05 -4.67 1.66
N CYS A 245 -0.84 -3.64 2.03
CA CYS A 245 -1.63 -2.87 1.06
C CYS A 245 -0.81 -2.02 0.09
N GLY A 246 0.47 -1.79 0.36
CA GLY A 246 1.29 -0.96 -0.48
C GLY A 246 0.65 0.42 -0.72
N SER A 247 0.67 0.87 -1.96
CA SER A 247 0.01 2.12 -2.38
C SER A 247 -1.51 1.98 -2.58
N GLY A 248 -2.14 0.88 -2.14
CA GLY A 248 -3.59 0.71 -2.00
C GLY A 248 -4.33 0.26 -3.27
N HIS A 249 -3.74 -0.60 -4.08
CA HIS A 249 -4.39 -1.08 -5.31
C HIS A 249 -5.70 -1.82 -5.01
N PHE A 250 -5.67 -2.91 -4.24
CA PHE A 250 -6.87 -3.61 -3.81
C PHE A 250 -7.87 -2.71 -3.08
N LEU A 251 -7.35 -1.76 -2.27
CA LEU A 251 -8.20 -0.91 -1.43
C LEU A 251 -8.97 0.14 -2.26
N LEU A 252 -8.34 0.71 -3.30
CA LEU A 252 -8.99 1.66 -4.19
C LEU A 252 -10.12 0.97 -4.98
N THR A 253 -9.85 -0.17 -5.60
CA THR A 253 -10.85 -0.95 -6.33
C THR A 253 -11.98 -1.43 -5.41
N THR A 254 -11.65 -1.82 -4.16
CA THR A 254 -12.66 -2.15 -3.14
C THR A 254 -13.55 -0.96 -2.84
N PHE A 255 -12.98 0.22 -2.60
CA PHE A 255 -13.73 1.45 -2.34
C PHE A 255 -14.70 1.75 -3.49
N GLU A 256 -14.22 1.76 -4.73
CA GLU A 256 -15.04 2.03 -5.92
C GLU A 256 -16.23 1.06 -6.02
N ARG A 257 -15.98 -0.25 -5.89
CA ARG A 257 -17.03 -1.29 -5.92
C ARG A 257 -18.05 -1.13 -4.78
N MET A 258 -17.59 -0.78 -3.59
CA MET A 258 -18.48 -0.61 -2.43
C MET A 258 -19.29 0.67 -2.53
N PHE A 259 -18.73 1.76 -3.03
CA PHE A 259 -19.47 2.98 -3.28
C PHE A 259 -20.61 2.73 -4.30
N ASP A 260 -20.30 2.08 -5.42
CA ASP A 260 -21.29 1.69 -6.43
C ASP A 260 -22.38 0.78 -5.85
N ALA A 261 -22.01 -0.17 -5.01
CA ALA A 261 -22.97 -1.09 -4.39
C ALA A 261 -23.90 -0.35 -3.41
N TRP A 262 -23.38 0.58 -2.60
CA TRP A 262 -24.17 1.41 -1.72
C TRP A 262 -25.09 2.36 -2.49
N GLN A 263 -24.60 2.99 -3.56
CA GLN A 263 -25.38 3.88 -4.40
C GLN A 263 -26.55 3.16 -5.07
N LYS A 264 -26.34 1.94 -5.56
CA LYS A 264 -27.41 1.09 -6.12
C LYS A 264 -28.43 0.68 -5.08
N ARG A 265 -27.99 0.40 -3.85
CA ARG A 265 -28.87 -0.05 -2.74
C ARG A 265 -29.68 1.12 -2.16
N GLU A 266 -29.08 2.28 -2.00
CA GLU A 266 -29.65 3.43 -1.32
C GLU A 266 -29.48 4.72 -2.17
N PRO A 267 -30.11 4.81 -3.36
CA PRO A 267 -29.88 5.90 -4.31
C PRO A 267 -30.35 7.29 -3.79
N GLY A 268 -31.14 7.32 -2.73
CA GLY A 268 -31.61 8.57 -2.09
C GLY A 268 -30.70 9.07 -0.96
N THR A 269 -29.68 8.30 -0.57
CA THR A 269 -28.76 8.69 0.50
C THR A 269 -27.69 9.66 -0.04
N ASN A 270 -27.25 10.60 0.81
CA ASN A 270 -26.21 11.55 0.46
C ASN A 270 -24.92 10.85 0.04
N THR A 271 -24.35 11.22 -1.10
CA THR A 271 -23.12 10.63 -1.65
C THR A 271 -21.92 10.74 -0.70
N ARG A 272 -21.85 11.80 0.13
CA ARG A 272 -20.81 11.95 1.17
C ARG A 272 -20.90 10.85 2.22
N GLU A 273 -22.12 10.51 2.64
CA GLU A 273 -22.36 9.40 3.59
C GLU A 273 -22.05 8.05 2.94
N LEU A 274 -22.47 7.85 1.69
CA LEU A 274 -22.17 6.62 0.95
C LEU A 274 -20.66 6.44 0.73
N ALA A 275 -19.92 7.51 0.45
CA ALA A 275 -18.47 7.48 0.34
C ALA A 275 -17.80 7.06 1.66
N GLN A 276 -18.27 7.59 2.80
CA GLN A 276 -17.75 7.15 4.11
C GLN A 276 -18.08 5.69 4.39
N ARG A 277 -19.30 5.23 4.11
CA ARG A 277 -19.67 3.81 4.27
C ARG A 277 -18.83 2.88 3.40
N ALA A 278 -18.44 3.30 2.20
CA ALA A 278 -17.51 2.55 1.35
C ALA A 278 -16.09 2.54 1.93
N LEU A 279 -15.61 3.67 2.49
CA LEU A 279 -14.33 3.74 3.20
C LEU A 279 -14.30 2.87 4.46
N ASP A 280 -15.43 2.74 5.17
CA ASP A 280 -15.54 1.93 6.38
C ASP A 280 -15.33 0.43 6.12
N VAL A 281 -15.55 -0.02 4.87
CA VAL A 281 -15.25 -1.39 4.45
C VAL A 281 -13.76 -1.63 4.31
N VAL A 282 -13.01 -0.60 3.93
CA VAL A 282 -11.61 -0.67 3.46
C VAL A 282 -10.63 -0.54 4.62
N HIS A 283 -9.79 -1.55 4.84
CA HIS A 283 -8.73 -1.53 5.85
C HIS A 283 -7.40 -1.91 5.22
N GLY A 284 -6.32 -1.25 5.63
CA GLY A 284 -4.99 -1.54 5.11
C GLY A 284 -3.88 -1.29 6.12
N VAL A 285 -2.84 -2.11 6.03
CA VAL A 285 -1.60 -1.93 6.78
C VAL A 285 -0.43 -2.18 5.85
N ASP A 286 0.58 -1.34 5.94
CA ASP A 286 1.86 -1.57 5.28
C ASP A 286 3.00 -1.07 6.17
N ILE A 287 4.14 -1.75 6.13
CA ILE A 287 5.32 -1.39 6.89
C ILE A 287 5.95 -0.08 6.38
N ASN A 288 5.62 0.30 5.16
CA ASN A 288 6.21 1.43 4.47
C ASN A 288 5.35 2.70 4.62
N PRO A 289 5.84 3.75 5.31
CA PRO A 289 5.07 4.96 5.56
C PRO A 289 4.63 5.70 4.28
N TYR A 290 5.42 5.61 3.19
CA TYR A 290 5.03 6.27 1.93
C TYR A 290 3.93 5.54 1.21
N ALA A 291 4.02 4.21 1.20
CA ALA A 291 2.98 3.38 0.64
C ALA A 291 1.64 3.76 1.29
N ILE A 292 1.62 3.89 2.61
CA ILE A 292 0.44 4.34 3.37
C ILE A 292 0.05 5.79 3.03
N ALA A 293 1.01 6.70 2.89
CA ALA A 293 0.71 8.09 2.51
C ALA A 293 0.07 8.17 1.11
N ILE A 294 0.62 7.44 0.14
CA ILE A 294 0.05 7.36 -1.22
C ILE A 294 -1.32 6.69 -1.19
N CYS A 295 -1.48 5.60 -0.46
CA CYS A 295 -2.76 4.92 -0.31
C CYS A 295 -3.84 5.86 0.26
N ARG A 296 -3.53 6.62 1.31
CA ARG A 296 -4.43 7.64 1.88
C ARG A 296 -4.80 8.70 0.86
N PHE A 297 -3.81 9.25 0.16
CA PHE A 297 -4.04 10.28 -0.84
C PHE A 297 -4.94 9.78 -1.97
N ARG A 298 -4.70 8.59 -2.48
CA ARG A 298 -5.52 7.97 -3.53
C ARG A 298 -6.96 7.74 -3.09
N LEU A 299 -7.16 7.15 -1.91
CA LEU A 299 -8.51 6.95 -1.35
C LEU A 299 -9.20 8.29 -1.05
N PHE A 300 -8.46 9.29 -0.58
CA PHE A 300 -8.98 10.64 -0.36
C PHE A 300 -9.50 11.26 -1.66
N VAL A 301 -8.71 11.27 -2.72
CA VAL A 301 -9.11 11.82 -4.03
C VAL A 301 -10.32 11.06 -4.59
N ALA A 302 -10.33 9.73 -4.49
CA ALA A 302 -11.47 8.91 -4.91
C ALA A 302 -12.74 9.19 -4.09
N ALA A 303 -12.62 9.36 -2.78
CA ALA A 303 -13.74 9.69 -1.90
C ALA A 303 -14.28 11.11 -2.15
N MET A 304 -13.41 12.08 -2.40
CA MET A 304 -13.82 13.43 -2.82
C MET A 304 -14.64 13.39 -4.13
N LYS A 305 -14.13 12.67 -5.12
CA LYS A 305 -14.82 12.48 -6.42
C LYS A 305 -16.18 11.83 -6.21
N ALA A 306 -16.26 10.74 -5.47
CA ALA A 306 -17.49 10.02 -5.16
C ALA A 306 -18.50 10.89 -4.39
N ALA A 307 -18.03 11.72 -3.47
CA ALA A 307 -18.85 12.65 -2.70
C ALA A 307 -19.30 13.89 -3.49
N GLY A 308 -18.80 14.09 -4.72
CA GLY A 308 -19.05 15.29 -5.52
C GLY A 308 -18.37 16.55 -4.96
N SER A 309 -17.28 16.41 -4.22
CA SER A 309 -16.52 17.53 -3.65
C SER A 309 -15.42 17.95 -4.63
N HIS A 310 -15.45 19.17 -5.12
CA HIS A 310 -14.50 19.69 -6.10
C HIS A 310 -13.37 20.52 -5.48
N LYS A 311 -13.42 20.78 -4.19
CA LYS A 311 -12.38 21.50 -3.44
C LYS A 311 -12.12 20.79 -2.11
N VAL A 312 -10.86 20.74 -1.72
CA VAL A 312 -10.44 20.14 -0.43
C VAL A 312 -11.17 20.78 0.76
N LYS A 313 -11.35 22.12 0.74
CA LYS A 313 -12.05 22.84 1.81
C LYS A 313 -13.52 22.44 2.00
N ASP A 314 -14.15 21.87 0.96
CA ASP A 314 -15.54 21.44 0.97
C ASP A 314 -15.68 19.92 1.17
N ALA A 315 -14.54 19.22 1.30
CA ALA A 315 -14.50 17.78 1.52
C ALA A 315 -15.03 17.44 2.92
N PRO A 316 -15.79 16.33 3.06
CA PRO A 316 -16.11 15.79 4.37
C PRO A 316 -14.85 15.39 5.14
N ASP A 317 -14.95 15.35 6.47
CA ASP A 317 -13.93 14.75 7.33
C ASP A 317 -13.98 13.21 7.19
N PHE A 318 -13.32 12.70 6.16
CA PHE A 318 -13.28 11.27 5.89
C PHE A 318 -12.35 10.55 6.87
N HIS A 319 -12.83 9.41 7.36
CA HIS A 319 -12.03 8.51 8.19
C HIS A 319 -11.46 7.36 7.35
N PHE A 320 -10.15 7.12 7.49
CA PHE A 320 -9.43 6.05 6.79
C PHE A 320 -8.91 5.02 7.78
N ASN A 321 -9.24 3.74 7.55
CA ASN A 321 -8.71 2.64 8.35
C ASN A 321 -7.38 2.15 7.77
N LEU A 322 -6.38 3.03 7.78
CA LEU A 322 -5.03 2.77 7.29
C LEU A 322 -4.01 3.03 8.38
N ALA A 323 -3.05 2.13 8.55
CA ALA A 323 -1.96 2.28 9.50
C ALA A 323 -0.61 1.91 8.88
N CYS A 324 0.45 2.67 9.22
CA CYS A 324 1.82 2.27 8.98
C CYS A 324 2.26 1.32 10.08
N GLY A 325 2.86 0.17 9.72
CA GLY A 325 3.45 -0.76 10.66
C GLY A 325 3.55 -2.20 10.16
N ASP A 326 4.18 -3.03 10.97
CA ASP A 326 4.43 -4.43 10.62
C ASP A 326 3.23 -5.33 10.97
N SER A 327 2.52 -5.81 9.95
CA SER A 327 1.35 -6.68 10.10
C SER A 327 1.65 -8.05 10.70
N LEU A 328 2.92 -8.51 10.63
CA LEU A 328 3.36 -9.78 11.21
C LEU A 328 3.70 -9.64 12.69
N LEU A 329 4.20 -8.49 13.12
CA LEU A 329 4.59 -8.27 14.52
C LEU A 329 3.45 -7.76 15.39
N HIS A 330 2.60 -6.92 14.82
CA HIS A 330 1.61 -6.16 15.57
C HIS A 330 0.21 -6.76 15.52
N GLY A 331 -0.60 -6.39 16.51
CA GLY A 331 -1.99 -6.80 16.63
C GLY A 331 -2.19 -8.22 17.18
N ARG A 332 -3.45 -8.56 17.33
CA ARG A 332 -3.88 -9.84 17.94
C ARG A 332 -3.63 -11.02 17.00
N ARG A 333 -3.17 -12.14 17.57
CA ARG A 333 -3.14 -13.46 16.92
C ARG A 333 -4.35 -14.26 17.36
N PHE A 334 -5.31 -14.46 16.45
CA PHE A 334 -6.62 -15.09 16.79
C PHE A 334 -6.55 -16.62 16.85
N GLU A 335 -5.62 -17.21 16.11
CA GLU A 335 -5.51 -18.66 15.97
C GLU A 335 -4.29 -19.26 16.69
N TRP A 336 -3.47 -18.43 17.32
CA TRP A 336 -2.24 -18.89 17.96
C TRP A 336 -2.56 -19.78 19.17
N GLN A 337 -2.26 -21.09 19.06
CA GLN A 337 -2.32 -22.06 20.14
C GLN A 337 -0.90 -22.41 20.62
N GLY A 338 -0.16 -21.42 21.11
CA GLY A 338 1.11 -21.66 21.79
C GLY A 338 0.90 -22.40 23.11
N GLN A 339 1.95 -23.07 23.63
CA GLN A 339 1.95 -23.66 24.98
C GLN A 339 1.92 -22.55 26.06
N GLY A 340 0.81 -21.93 26.24
CA GLY A 340 0.55 -20.89 27.21
C GLY A 340 -0.89 -20.49 27.06
N GLN A 341 -1.68 -20.62 28.09
CA GLN A 341 -3.11 -20.39 28.17
C GLN A 341 -3.60 -19.33 27.17
N GLN A 342 -4.69 -19.65 26.50
CA GLN A 342 -5.54 -18.69 25.85
C GLN A 342 -5.95 -17.65 26.92
N THR A 343 -5.12 -16.66 27.10
CA THR A 343 -5.48 -15.49 27.89
C THR A 343 -6.34 -14.63 26.98
N ASP A 344 -7.61 -14.50 27.32
CA ASP A 344 -8.52 -13.44 26.89
C ASP A 344 -7.99 -12.04 27.33
N PHE A 345 -6.69 -11.90 27.47
CA PHE A 345 -6.03 -10.70 27.94
C PHE A 345 -5.61 -9.81 26.76
N ILE A 346 -6.40 -8.80 26.56
CA ILE A 346 -6.07 -7.52 25.96
C ILE A 346 -4.81 -6.86 26.63
N ASP A 347 -4.12 -7.54 27.54
CA ASP A 347 -3.34 -6.86 28.58
C ASP A 347 -1.82 -7.07 28.58
N GLU A 348 -1.23 -7.68 27.58
CA GLU A 348 0.17 -7.43 27.33
C GLU A 348 0.29 -6.82 25.94
N ASP A 349 0.65 -5.56 25.91
CA ASP A 349 0.96 -4.81 24.72
C ASP A 349 1.88 -5.67 23.80
N PRO A 350 1.35 -6.30 22.73
CA PRO A 350 2.13 -7.19 21.88
C PRO A 350 3.25 -6.42 21.15
N ILE A 351 3.29 -5.10 21.32
CA ILE A 351 4.22 -4.20 20.68
C ILE A 351 5.28 -3.78 21.70
N LYS A 352 6.39 -4.50 21.74
CA LYS A 352 7.53 -4.17 22.60
C LYS A 352 8.15 -2.80 22.24
N HIS A 353 8.18 -2.49 20.96
CA HIS A 353 8.68 -1.23 20.44
C HIS A 353 7.93 -0.87 19.15
N VAL A 354 7.58 0.40 19.02
CA VAL A 354 6.96 0.99 17.83
C VAL A 354 7.92 2.03 17.28
N LEU A 355 8.28 1.93 16.01
CA LEU A 355 9.03 2.97 15.34
C LEU A 355 8.19 4.26 15.29
N GLN A 356 8.85 5.42 15.30
CA GLN A 356 8.15 6.72 15.36
C GLN A 356 7.14 6.92 14.22
N VAL A 357 7.39 6.31 13.05
CA VAL A 357 6.48 6.36 11.90
C VAL A 357 5.25 5.43 12.02
N GLU A 358 5.26 4.50 12.98
CA GLU A 358 4.17 3.54 13.17
C GLU A 358 3.07 4.13 14.07
N ASP A 359 1.81 4.01 13.61
CA ASP A 359 0.63 4.42 14.38
C ASP A 359 0.12 3.25 15.23
N LYS A 360 0.65 3.14 16.45
CA LYS A 360 0.33 2.08 17.40
C LYS A 360 -1.17 1.92 17.63
N GLU A 361 -1.88 3.02 17.85
CA GLU A 361 -3.30 3.00 18.19
C GLU A 361 -4.13 2.45 17.02
N LYS A 362 -3.88 2.92 15.79
CA LYS A 362 -4.55 2.39 14.59
C LYS A 362 -4.15 0.96 14.27
N LEU A 363 -2.86 0.59 14.47
CA LEU A 363 -2.40 -0.78 14.28
C LEU A 363 -3.15 -1.75 15.20
N LEU A 364 -3.28 -1.43 16.49
CA LEU A 364 -4.03 -2.25 17.45
C LEU A 364 -5.52 -2.35 17.07
N LYS A 365 -6.13 -1.26 16.62
CA LYS A 365 -7.52 -1.23 16.17
C LYS A 365 -7.72 -2.08 14.91
N ILE A 366 -6.88 -1.91 13.88
CA ILE A 366 -7.02 -2.59 12.59
C ILE A 366 -6.62 -4.07 12.71
N LEU A 367 -5.46 -4.37 13.27
CA LEU A 367 -4.97 -5.75 13.41
C LEU A 367 -5.56 -6.49 14.63
N GLY A 368 -6.38 -5.83 15.43
CA GLY A 368 -7.09 -6.38 16.58
C GLY A 368 -8.47 -6.96 16.27
N GLN A 369 -8.92 -6.94 15.02
CA GLN A 369 -10.22 -7.47 14.57
C GLN A 369 -10.05 -8.45 13.41
N GLN A 370 -11.15 -9.14 13.06
CA GLN A 370 -11.20 -10.06 11.92
C GLN A 370 -12.09 -9.51 10.80
N TYR A 371 -11.86 -10.02 9.57
CA TYR A 371 -12.39 -9.47 8.32
C TYR A 371 -13.15 -10.52 7.50
N HIS A 372 -14.20 -10.11 6.80
CA HIS A 372 -14.99 -10.97 5.93
C HIS A 372 -14.28 -11.34 4.65
N ALA A 373 -13.40 -10.43 4.18
CA ALA A 373 -12.47 -10.68 3.08
C ALA A 373 -11.06 -10.23 3.48
N VAL A 374 -10.06 -11.06 3.17
CA VAL A 374 -8.64 -10.76 3.33
C VAL A 374 -7.98 -10.95 1.98
N VAL A 375 -7.36 -9.91 1.48
CA VAL A 375 -6.68 -9.92 0.18
C VAL A 375 -5.25 -9.40 0.32
N GLY A 376 -4.37 -9.70 -0.64
CA GLY A 376 -3.07 -9.08 -0.68
C GLY A 376 -2.08 -9.74 -1.62
N ASN A 377 -0.97 -9.01 -1.81
CA ASN A 377 0.21 -9.43 -2.53
C ASN A 377 1.42 -9.28 -1.60
N PRO A 378 1.69 -10.26 -0.72
CA PRO A 378 2.78 -10.15 0.26
C PRO A 378 4.15 -10.07 -0.43
N PRO A 379 5.15 -9.42 0.18
CA PRO A 379 6.46 -9.23 -0.41
C PRO A 379 7.20 -10.57 -0.65
N TYR A 380 7.86 -10.69 -1.83
CA TYR A 380 8.54 -11.93 -2.29
C TYR A 380 10.01 -11.99 -1.85
N ILE A 381 10.32 -11.48 -0.66
CA ILE A 381 11.68 -11.44 -0.12
C ILE A 381 11.86 -12.40 1.04
N THR A 382 13.13 -12.74 1.27
CA THR A 382 13.60 -13.34 2.52
C THR A 382 14.13 -12.22 3.42
N VAL A 383 13.75 -12.23 4.69
CA VAL A 383 14.25 -11.26 5.67
C VAL A 383 15.73 -11.51 5.92
N ASN A 384 16.55 -10.49 5.68
CA ASN A 384 18.00 -10.54 5.90
C ASN A 384 18.40 -10.11 7.32
N ASP A 385 17.54 -9.36 8.00
CA ASP A 385 17.76 -8.96 9.40
C ASP A 385 17.46 -10.15 10.32
N ASP A 386 18.49 -10.63 11.01
CA ASP A 386 18.39 -11.82 11.86
C ASP A 386 17.50 -11.60 13.08
N ALA A 387 17.47 -10.40 13.65
CA ALA A 387 16.61 -10.09 14.79
C ALA A 387 15.13 -10.17 14.39
N LEU A 388 14.77 -9.48 13.31
CA LEU A 388 13.43 -9.48 12.77
C LEU A 388 12.98 -10.87 12.30
N ASN A 389 13.89 -11.62 11.67
CA ASN A 389 13.64 -13.00 11.24
C ASN A 389 13.32 -13.92 12.42
N ASN A 390 14.02 -13.77 13.56
CA ASN A 390 13.76 -14.55 14.76
C ASN A 390 12.39 -14.19 15.39
N GLU A 391 12.03 -12.92 15.46
CA GLU A 391 10.71 -12.49 15.93
C GLU A 391 9.57 -13.11 15.10
N TYR A 392 9.70 -13.17 13.79
CA TYR A 392 8.69 -13.84 12.94
C TYR A 392 8.63 -15.35 13.18
N ARG A 393 9.78 -16.01 13.39
CA ARG A 393 9.83 -17.45 13.69
C ARG A 393 9.16 -17.81 15.02
N GLU A 394 9.26 -16.95 16.01
CA GLU A 394 8.59 -17.14 17.30
C GLU A 394 7.06 -17.03 17.17
N LYS A 395 6.58 -16.18 16.27
CA LYS A 395 5.14 -15.88 16.10
C LYS A 395 4.43 -16.77 15.08
N TYR A 396 5.14 -17.33 14.09
CA TYR A 396 4.54 -18.05 12.96
C TYR A 396 5.07 -19.49 12.85
N LEU A 397 4.15 -20.46 12.95
CA LEU A 397 4.46 -21.89 12.89
C LEU A 397 5.02 -22.32 11.52
N THR A 398 4.61 -21.62 10.48
CA THR A 398 5.00 -21.94 9.10
C THR A 398 6.42 -21.52 8.77
N CYS A 399 7.04 -20.61 9.52
CA CYS A 399 8.41 -20.17 9.30
C CYS A 399 9.40 -21.32 9.48
N SER A 400 10.23 -21.59 8.46
CA SER A 400 11.25 -22.64 8.48
C SER A 400 12.42 -22.32 7.54
N GLY A 401 13.65 -22.53 7.97
CA GLY A 401 14.83 -22.28 7.14
C GLY A 401 14.92 -20.82 6.66
N ARG A 402 15.31 -20.60 5.42
CA ARG A 402 15.32 -19.29 4.74
C ARG A 402 14.01 -19.11 3.96
N TYR A 403 12.96 -18.73 4.66
CA TYR A 403 11.63 -18.59 4.09
C TYR A 403 11.41 -17.23 3.41
N SER A 404 10.53 -17.19 2.42
CA SER A 404 9.96 -15.96 1.87
C SER A 404 8.83 -15.46 2.79
N LEU A 405 8.67 -14.13 2.90
CA LEU A 405 7.61 -13.52 3.72
C LEU A 405 6.19 -13.93 3.29
N GLY A 406 5.98 -14.36 2.06
CA GLY A 406 4.70 -14.93 1.63
C GLY A 406 4.20 -16.08 2.52
N VAL A 407 5.11 -16.83 3.17
CA VAL A 407 4.75 -17.95 4.06
C VAL A 407 4.10 -17.48 5.37
N PRO A 408 4.73 -16.65 6.22
CA PRO A 408 4.08 -16.14 7.43
C PRO A 408 2.89 -15.22 7.10
N PHE A 409 2.90 -14.49 5.98
CA PHE A 409 1.74 -13.71 5.57
C PHE A 409 0.55 -14.59 5.20
N THR A 410 0.75 -15.74 4.56
CA THR A 410 -0.34 -16.70 4.32
C THR A 410 -1.00 -17.13 5.64
N GLU A 411 -0.20 -17.45 6.67
CA GLU A 411 -0.71 -17.76 8.01
C GLU A 411 -1.45 -16.55 8.61
N ARG A 412 -0.90 -15.34 8.48
CA ARG A 412 -1.51 -14.10 8.98
C ARG A 412 -2.84 -13.77 8.29
N PHE A 413 -2.97 -14.02 7.01
CA PHE A 413 -4.21 -13.81 6.26
C PHE A 413 -5.35 -14.67 6.80
N PHE A 414 -5.09 -15.95 7.07
CA PHE A 414 -6.09 -16.79 7.74
C PHE A 414 -6.42 -16.29 9.14
N ASP A 415 -5.43 -15.88 9.90
CA ASP A 415 -5.60 -15.35 11.26
C ASP A 415 -6.50 -14.10 11.28
N LEU A 416 -6.36 -13.20 10.30
CA LEU A 416 -7.19 -12.00 10.15
C LEU A 416 -8.59 -12.27 9.56
N CYS A 417 -8.85 -13.45 9.03
CA CYS A 417 -10.11 -13.77 8.37
C CYS A 417 -11.13 -14.32 9.37
N VAL A 418 -12.39 -13.88 9.31
CA VAL A 418 -13.46 -14.35 10.21
C VAL A 418 -13.72 -15.84 10.07
N THR A 419 -14.12 -16.48 11.18
CA THR A 419 -14.44 -17.90 11.23
C THR A 419 -15.96 -18.11 11.34
N VAL A 420 -16.43 -19.31 10.98
CA VAL A 420 -17.83 -19.72 11.18
C VAL A 420 -18.28 -19.51 12.64
N LYS A 421 -17.37 -19.71 13.59
CA LYS A 421 -17.67 -19.62 15.03
C LYS A 421 -17.96 -18.18 15.46
N ASN A 422 -17.35 -17.21 14.81
CA ASN A 422 -17.48 -15.79 15.16
C ASN A 422 -18.65 -15.09 14.44
N GLU A 423 -18.85 -15.41 13.14
CA GLU A 423 -19.77 -14.68 12.27
C GLU A 423 -20.86 -15.57 11.62
N GLY A 424 -20.93 -16.87 11.98
CA GLY A 424 -21.86 -17.83 11.38
C GLY A 424 -21.39 -18.38 10.02
N PHE A 425 -20.58 -17.63 9.30
CA PHE A 425 -19.95 -18.02 8.04
C PHE A 425 -18.45 -17.76 8.09
N ALA A 426 -17.68 -18.58 7.37
CA ALA A 426 -16.25 -18.33 7.19
C ALA A 426 -16.03 -17.20 6.20
N GLY A 427 -15.03 -16.36 6.48
CA GLY A 427 -14.60 -15.32 5.55
C GLY A 427 -13.81 -15.89 4.36
N PHE A 428 -13.51 -15.02 3.43
CA PHE A 428 -12.86 -15.31 2.16
C PHE A 428 -11.43 -14.75 2.14
N LEU A 429 -10.51 -15.53 1.60
CA LEU A 429 -9.11 -15.17 1.46
C LEU A 429 -8.72 -15.29 -0.02
N GLY A 430 -8.01 -14.27 -0.53
CA GLY A 430 -7.43 -14.28 -1.87
C GLY A 430 -6.05 -13.63 -1.87
N ALA A 431 -5.03 -14.37 -2.28
CA ALA A 431 -3.66 -13.87 -2.30
C ALA A 431 -2.95 -14.27 -3.60
N ILE A 432 -2.16 -13.33 -4.14
CA ILE A 432 -1.14 -13.66 -5.13
C ILE A 432 0.20 -13.68 -4.43
N THR A 433 1.00 -14.73 -4.62
CA THR A 433 2.32 -14.87 -4.00
C THR A 433 3.28 -15.62 -4.91
N THR A 434 4.58 -15.67 -4.54
CA THR A 434 5.55 -16.49 -5.27
C THR A 434 5.23 -17.98 -5.11
N ASN A 435 5.36 -18.75 -6.19
CA ASN A 435 5.20 -20.21 -6.14
C ASN A 435 6.39 -20.93 -5.50
N SER A 436 7.43 -20.21 -5.06
CA SER A 436 8.66 -20.79 -4.53
C SER A 436 8.46 -21.68 -3.30
N PHE A 437 7.44 -21.44 -2.46
CA PHE A 437 7.10 -22.29 -1.31
C PHE A 437 6.65 -23.69 -1.74
N MET A 438 6.15 -23.85 -2.96
CA MET A 438 5.68 -25.13 -3.48
C MET A 438 6.83 -26.09 -3.74
N LYS A 439 7.99 -25.56 -4.16
CA LYS A 439 9.16 -26.35 -4.58
C LYS A 439 10.30 -26.34 -3.56
N ARG A 440 10.43 -25.29 -2.73
CA ARG A 440 11.55 -25.12 -1.78
C ARG A 440 11.20 -25.62 -0.38
N GLU A 441 12.17 -26.19 0.30
CA GLU A 441 12.04 -26.85 1.61
C GLU A 441 11.35 -25.97 2.68
N PHE A 442 11.51 -24.64 2.61
CA PHE A 442 10.88 -23.74 3.58
C PHE A 442 9.35 -23.76 3.50
N GLY A 443 8.76 -24.15 2.38
CA GLY A 443 7.31 -24.26 2.20
C GLY A 443 6.68 -25.51 2.82
N LYS A 444 7.50 -26.47 3.23
CA LYS A 444 7.06 -27.78 3.74
C LYS A 444 6.06 -27.67 4.90
N LYS A 445 6.34 -26.83 5.90
CA LYS A 445 5.42 -26.66 7.03
C LYS A 445 4.08 -26.04 6.60
N LEU A 446 4.09 -25.09 5.67
CA LEU A 446 2.86 -24.49 5.13
C LEU A 446 2.02 -25.55 4.43
N ILE A 447 2.64 -26.38 3.57
CA ILE A 447 1.95 -27.40 2.79
C ILE A 447 1.51 -28.59 3.65
N GLN A 448 2.39 -29.17 4.44
CA GLN A 448 2.12 -30.43 5.14
C GLN A 448 1.38 -30.24 6.47
N ASN A 449 1.57 -29.10 7.16
CA ASN A 449 1.05 -28.91 8.51
C ASN A 449 -0.07 -27.87 8.59
N TYR A 450 -0.06 -26.86 7.71
CA TYR A 450 -1.00 -25.74 7.81
C TYR A 450 -2.19 -25.87 6.85
N PHE A 451 -1.96 -26.00 5.55
CA PHE A 451 -3.04 -26.11 4.55
C PHE A 451 -3.99 -27.29 4.74
N PRO A 452 -3.59 -28.49 5.23
CA PRO A 452 -4.53 -29.58 5.45
C PRO A 452 -5.63 -29.27 6.45
N ARG A 453 -5.44 -28.25 7.30
CA ARG A 453 -6.43 -27.81 8.30
C ARG A 453 -7.31 -26.66 7.80
N ARG A 454 -7.10 -26.18 6.56
CA ARG A 454 -7.74 -25.01 5.97
C ARG A 454 -8.55 -25.36 4.74
N ASP A 455 -9.62 -24.64 4.52
CA ASP A 455 -10.45 -24.83 3.35
C ASP A 455 -9.87 -24.05 2.15
N LEU A 456 -8.73 -24.55 1.62
CA LEU A 456 -8.16 -24.08 0.37
C LEU A 456 -9.12 -24.46 -0.76
N THR A 457 -9.63 -23.49 -1.51
CA THR A 457 -10.65 -23.70 -2.55
C THR A 457 -10.06 -23.74 -3.96
N TYR A 458 -9.09 -22.85 -4.23
CA TYR A 458 -8.42 -22.79 -5.54
C TYR A 458 -6.92 -22.62 -5.36
N VAL A 459 -6.16 -23.27 -6.23
CA VAL A 459 -4.71 -23.09 -6.42
C VAL A 459 -4.47 -22.84 -7.91
N ILE A 460 -4.04 -21.66 -8.29
CA ILE A 460 -3.95 -21.23 -9.68
C ILE A 460 -2.50 -20.92 -10.01
N ASP A 461 -1.88 -21.71 -10.87
CA ASP A 461 -0.58 -21.37 -11.43
C ASP A 461 -0.71 -20.19 -12.40
N SER A 462 -0.24 -19.05 -11.98
CA SER A 462 -0.17 -17.83 -12.79
C SER A 462 1.24 -17.56 -13.35
N SER A 463 2.17 -18.49 -13.18
CA SER A 463 3.57 -18.32 -13.58
C SER A 463 3.76 -18.19 -15.09
N GLY A 464 2.87 -18.80 -15.88
CA GLY A 464 2.85 -18.69 -17.34
C GLY A 464 2.24 -17.41 -17.88
N ALA A 465 1.44 -16.70 -17.06
CA ALA A 465 0.92 -15.38 -17.41
C ALA A 465 2.01 -14.32 -17.24
N THR A 466 2.17 -13.45 -18.21
CA THR A 466 3.06 -12.31 -18.05
C THR A 466 2.36 -11.26 -17.20
N ILE A 467 2.68 -11.21 -15.90
CA ILE A 467 2.16 -10.20 -14.97
C ILE A 467 3.18 -9.06 -14.89
N PRO A 468 2.81 -7.81 -15.29
CA PRO A 468 3.71 -6.67 -15.26
C PRO A 468 4.36 -6.47 -13.89
N GLY A 469 5.65 -6.13 -13.87
CA GLY A 469 6.41 -5.91 -12.63
C GLY A 469 6.86 -7.19 -11.92
N HIS A 470 6.30 -8.36 -12.24
CA HIS A 470 6.64 -9.64 -11.62
C HIS A 470 7.66 -10.41 -12.46
N SER A 471 8.92 -10.47 -12.02
CA SER A 471 9.95 -11.34 -12.62
C SER A 471 9.98 -12.74 -12.00
N THR A 472 9.24 -12.94 -10.91
CA THR A 472 9.19 -14.20 -10.16
C THR A 472 7.89 -14.94 -10.48
N PRO A 473 7.93 -16.25 -10.76
CA PRO A 473 6.73 -17.06 -10.95
C PRO A 473 5.76 -16.98 -9.78
N THR A 474 4.47 -16.77 -10.07
CA THR A 474 3.43 -16.54 -9.07
C THR A 474 2.38 -17.65 -9.06
N VAL A 475 1.67 -17.73 -7.93
CA VAL A 475 0.48 -18.55 -7.71
C VAL A 475 -0.60 -17.70 -7.04
N ILE A 476 -1.86 -17.88 -7.46
CA ILE A 476 -3.00 -17.26 -6.78
C ILE A 476 -3.68 -18.35 -5.94
N LEU A 477 -3.94 -18.01 -4.67
CA LEU A 477 -4.59 -18.90 -3.71
C LEU A 477 -5.91 -18.30 -3.27
N PHE A 478 -6.99 -19.09 -3.32
CA PHE A 478 -8.25 -18.76 -2.67
C PHE A 478 -8.57 -19.76 -1.58
N ALA A 479 -9.07 -19.27 -0.47
CA ALA A 479 -9.41 -20.10 0.66
C ALA A 479 -10.55 -19.50 1.51
N ARG A 480 -11.09 -20.31 2.43
CA ARG A 480 -12.00 -19.87 3.49
C ARG A 480 -11.43 -20.25 4.85
N ASN A 481 -11.66 -19.39 5.85
CA ASN A 481 -11.15 -19.66 7.20
C ASN A 481 -12.04 -20.63 7.97
N GLN A 482 -12.03 -21.87 7.54
CA GLN A 482 -12.75 -23.02 8.15
C GLN A 482 -11.99 -24.32 7.88
N SER A 483 -12.42 -25.40 8.50
CA SER A 483 -11.96 -26.73 8.12
C SER A 483 -12.44 -27.08 6.71
N PRO A 484 -11.71 -27.92 5.96
CA PRO A 484 -12.06 -28.33 4.61
C PRO A 484 -13.51 -28.80 4.50
N LYS A 485 -14.23 -28.32 3.47
CA LYS A 485 -15.62 -28.71 3.16
C LYS A 485 -15.72 -29.70 2.00
N SER A 486 -14.69 -29.77 1.15
CA SER A 486 -14.57 -30.71 0.05
C SER A 486 -13.33 -31.58 0.24
N GLU A 487 -13.33 -32.79 -0.26
CA GLU A 487 -12.13 -33.64 -0.33
C GLU A 487 -11.20 -33.22 -1.46
N GLU A 488 -11.65 -32.31 -2.33
CA GLU A 488 -10.93 -31.83 -3.51
C GLU A 488 -10.70 -30.33 -3.45
N VAL A 489 -9.67 -29.88 -4.17
CA VAL A 489 -9.29 -28.48 -4.40
C VAL A 489 -9.22 -28.27 -5.90
N ARG A 490 -9.83 -27.19 -6.40
CA ARG A 490 -9.68 -26.80 -7.80
C ARG A 490 -8.28 -26.28 -8.04
N ALA A 491 -7.56 -26.90 -8.97
CA ALA A 491 -6.25 -26.46 -9.43
C ALA A 491 -6.30 -26.07 -10.91
N LEU A 492 -5.72 -24.92 -11.24
CA LEU A 492 -5.42 -24.53 -12.61
C LEU A 492 -3.92 -24.72 -12.83
N LEU A 493 -3.58 -25.66 -13.69
CA LEU A 493 -2.22 -26.12 -13.95
C LEU A 493 -1.70 -25.45 -15.22
N GLY A 494 -0.51 -24.85 -15.16
CA GLY A 494 0.15 -24.26 -16.32
C GLY A 494 0.70 -25.33 -17.27
N ILE A 495 0.38 -25.24 -18.55
CA ILE A 495 0.91 -26.11 -19.62
C ILE A 495 1.95 -25.35 -20.43
N LYS A 496 1.65 -24.11 -20.82
CA LYS A 496 2.50 -23.29 -21.68
C LYS A 496 2.39 -21.83 -21.28
N GLY A 497 3.52 -21.14 -21.27
CA GLY A 497 3.57 -19.71 -21.01
C GLY A 497 3.08 -18.84 -22.16
N GLU A 498 2.91 -17.55 -21.89
CA GLU A 498 2.51 -16.56 -22.88
C GLU A 498 3.51 -16.53 -24.07
N PRO A 499 3.05 -16.63 -25.33
CA PRO A 499 3.94 -16.84 -26.47
C PRO A 499 4.76 -15.61 -26.86
N SER A 500 4.34 -14.41 -26.49
CA SER A 500 5.03 -13.15 -26.81
C SER A 500 4.73 -12.06 -25.79
N ALA A 501 5.53 -10.99 -25.81
CA ALA A 501 5.20 -9.76 -25.08
C ALA A 501 3.88 -9.18 -25.61
N LEU A 502 3.11 -8.57 -24.72
CA LEU A 502 1.78 -8.05 -24.96
C LEU A 502 1.76 -6.53 -24.74
N ASP A 503 0.99 -5.82 -25.56
CA ASP A 503 0.68 -4.41 -25.32
C ASP A 503 -0.33 -4.24 -24.16
N ASP A 504 -1.21 -5.23 -24.01
CA ASP A 504 -2.23 -5.30 -22.96
C ASP A 504 -2.23 -6.69 -22.32
N TYR A 505 -1.65 -6.80 -21.15
CA TYR A 505 -1.48 -8.06 -20.42
C TYR A 505 -2.80 -8.68 -19.95
N SER A 506 -3.86 -7.89 -19.80
CA SER A 506 -5.20 -8.40 -19.47
C SER A 506 -5.80 -9.27 -20.57
N LYS A 507 -5.27 -9.13 -21.79
CA LYS A 507 -5.67 -9.91 -22.98
C LYS A 507 -4.75 -11.10 -23.25
N GLY A 508 -3.84 -11.41 -22.33
CA GLY A 508 -2.95 -12.57 -22.44
C GLY A 508 -3.72 -13.88 -22.57
N LYS A 509 -3.22 -14.80 -23.38
CA LYS A 509 -3.88 -16.10 -23.63
C LYS A 509 -3.89 -16.97 -22.38
N VAL A 510 -2.80 -16.95 -21.60
CA VAL A 510 -2.72 -17.66 -20.33
C VAL A 510 -3.69 -17.05 -19.33
N TRP A 511 -3.73 -15.73 -19.21
CA TRP A 511 -4.63 -15.05 -18.30
C TRP A 511 -6.11 -15.30 -18.63
N ASN A 512 -6.48 -15.17 -19.90
CA ASN A 512 -7.84 -15.48 -20.35
C ASN A 512 -8.21 -16.92 -20.07
N SER A 513 -7.27 -17.87 -20.26
CA SER A 513 -7.51 -19.28 -19.92
C SER A 513 -7.78 -19.48 -18.42
N ILE A 514 -7.08 -18.75 -17.54
CA ILE A 514 -7.35 -18.77 -16.09
C ILE A 514 -8.79 -18.32 -15.82
N VAL A 515 -9.18 -17.15 -16.36
CA VAL A 515 -10.51 -16.56 -16.14
C VAL A 515 -11.62 -17.46 -16.66
N ASP A 516 -11.47 -18.01 -17.86
CA ASP A 516 -12.51 -18.83 -18.53
C ASP A 516 -12.67 -20.22 -17.90
N MET A 517 -11.60 -20.76 -17.32
CA MET A 517 -11.56 -22.17 -16.90
C MET A 517 -11.67 -22.38 -15.40
N ILE A 518 -11.55 -21.35 -14.58
CA ILE A 518 -11.53 -21.49 -13.12
C ILE A 518 -12.78 -22.20 -12.56
N ASP A 519 -13.95 -21.93 -13.11
CA ASP A 519 -15.22 -22.53 -12.68
C ASP A 519 -15.65 -23.73 -13.55
N THR A 520 -14.78 -24.20 -14.47
CA THR A 520 -15.08 -25.28 -15.39
C THR A 520 -14.13 -26.45 -15.19
N PRO A 521 -14.41 -27.39 -14.26
CA PRO A 521 -13.54 -28.54 -14.00
C PRO A 521 -13.43 -29.47 -15.22
N GLY A 522 -12.25 -30.05 -15.39
CA GLY A 522 -11.96 -30.97 -16.51
C GLY A 522 -11.80 -30.26 -17.87
N SER A 523 -11.78 -28.92 -17.89
CA SER A 523 -11.47 -28.17 -19.11
C SER A 523 -9.95 -28.08 -19.31
N GLU A 524 -9.52 -28.13 -20.58
CA GLU A 524 -8.13 -28.03 -20.98
C GLU A 524 -8.00 -27.28 -22.29
N ASN A 525 -6.96 -26.49 -22.45
CA ASN A 525 -6.56 -25.85 -23.69
C ASN A 525 -5.03 -25.87 -23.83
N GLU A 526 -4.49 -25.17 -24.84
CA GLU A 526 -3.05 -25.13 -25.11
C GLU A 526 -2.22 -24.59 -23.95
N PHE A 527 -2.80 -23.76 -23.05
CA PHE A 527 -2.11 -22.98 -22.01
C PHE A 527 -2.34 -23.50 -20.61
N MET A 528 -3.54 -24.00 -20.31
CA MET A 528 -3.98 -24.34 -18.96
C MET A 528 -4.84 -25.61 -18.96
N SER A 529 -4.81 -26.30 -17.81
CA SER A 529 -5.73 -27.39 -17.48
C SER A 529 -6.40 -27.13 -16.14
N SER A 530 -7.73 -27.25 -16.07
CA SER A 530 -8.52 -27.07 -14.83
C SER A 530 -8.93 -28.42 -14.30
N VAL A 531 -8.41 -28.80 -13.13
CA VAL A 531 -8.61 -30.13 -12.53
C VAL A 531 -9.03 -30.02 -11.06
N ASP A 532 -9.76 -31.00 -10.57
CA ASP A 532 -10.00 -31.17 -9.13
C ASP A 532 -8.98 -32.16 -8.56
N ILE A 533 -8.12 -31.70 -7.68
CA ILE A 533 -7.05 -32.47 -7.05
C ILE A 533 -7.48 -32.87 -5.64
N LYS A 534 -7.32 -34.14 -5.27
CA LYS A 534 -7.59 -34.59 -3.91
C LYS A 534 -6.67 -33.90 -2.91
N ARG A 535 -7.22 -33.49 -1.78
CA ARG A 535 -6.44 -32.84 -0.70
C ARG A 535 -5.34 -33.72 -0.15
N SER A 536 -5.51 -35.05 -0.18
CA SER A 536 -4.46 -36.01 0.15
C SER A 536 -3.20 -35.81 -0.70
N ASP A 537 -3.39 -35.54 -1.99
CA ASP A 537 -2.29 -35.40 -2.94
C ASP A 537 -1.60 -34.03 -2.79
N LEU A 538 -2.32 -33.03 -2.24
CA LEU A 538 -1.77 -31.73 -1.87
C LEU A 538 -1.17 -31.70 -0.45
N SER A 539 -1.20 -32.79 0.30
CA SER A 539 -0.64 -32.85 1.65
C SER A 539 0.87 -33.10 1.67
N ASP A 540 1.46 -33.43 0.52
CA ASP A 540 2.89 -33.70 0.39
C ASP A 540 3.62 -32.56 -0.34
N HIS A 541 4.82 -32.27 0.17
CA HIS A 541 5.76 -31.32 -0.45
C HIS A 541 6.83 -32.07 -1.24
N PRO A 542 7.24 -31.65 -2.43
CA PRO A 542 6.83 -30.44 -3.16
C PRO A 542 5.49 -30.59 -3.92
N TRP A 543 4.84 -29.45 -4.18
CA TRP A 543 3.73 -29.39 -5.15
C TRP A 543 4.28 -29.22 -6.57
N SER A 544 3.75 -29.96 -7.52
CA SER A 544 3.90 -29.71 -8.94
C SER A 544 2.53 -29.30 -9.51
N LEU A 545 2.48 -28.14 -10.14
CA LEU A 545 1.33 -27.60 -10.88
C LEU A 545 1.65 -27.55 -12.39
N GLU A 546 2.59 -28.39 -12.84
CA GLU A 546 3.00 -28.54 -14.24
C GLU A 546 2.49 -29.86 -14.79
#